data_2025b327d62e9d623404a162c800991b
#
_entry.id   2025b327d62e9d623404a162c800991b
#
_cell.length_a   1.000
_cell.length_b   1.000
_cell.length_c   1.000
_cell.angle_alpha   90.00
_cell.angle_beta   90.00
_cell.angle_gamma   90.00
#
_symmetry.space_group_name_H-M   'P 1'
#
loop_
_entity.id
_entity.type
_entity.pdbx_description
1 polymer ?
#
loop_
_entity_poly.entity_id
_entity_poly.type
_entity_poly.pdbx_seq_one_letter_code
_entity_poly.pdbx_strand_id
1 'polypeptide(L)'
;MSTSSTPAIGHTPPKGEWERRDPATLGFDPAALEEALKYAEDMEIEWPRDLHDHAPQGIKHPNDRALGPLKERSTPAGLVIRDGYIVGEYGDPGGVEVTFSCTKSYIATLAGVAVDRGLIHSMDDRVADYVNDGGYGSDHNSKITWRHSLQQTS
;
A
#
# COMPACT_ATOMS: atom_id res chain seq x y z
N MET A 1 -20.75 30.50 15.42
CA MET A 1 -20.71 29.73 14.14
C MET A 1 -19.25 29.57 13.77
N SER A 2 -18.69 28.39 14.02
CA SER A 2 -17.28 28.10 13.70
C SER A 2 -17.20 27.71 12.22
N THR A 3 -16.60 28.57 11.41
CA THR A 3 -16.28 28.23 10.01
C THR A 3 -15.14 27.25 10.01
N SER A 4 -15.47 25.97 9.87
CA SER A 4 -14.47 24.95 9.56
C SER A 4 -13.87 25.28 8.18
N SER A 5 -12.71 25.93 8.15
CA SER A 5 -11.93 26.07 6.93
C SER A 5 -11.42 24.67 6.58
N THR A 6 -11.89 24.11 5.47
CA THR A 6 -11.24 22.96 4.84
C THR A 6 -9.76 23.30 4.67
N PRO A 7 -8.81 22.50 5.20
CA PRO A 7 -7.41 22.80 4.98
C PRO A 7 -7.17 22.85 3.47
N ALA A 8 -6.44 23.88 3.02
CA ALA A 8 -6.03 23.96 1.64
C ALA A 8 -5.35 22.63 1.26
N ILE A 9 -5.79 22.02 0.18
CA ILE A 9 -5.12 20.83 -0.36
C ILE A 9 -3.67 21.26 -0.57
N GLY A 10 -2.75 20.59 0.13
CA GLY A 10 -1.33 20.87 0.02
C GLY A 10 -0.86 20.78 -1.45
N HIS A 11 0.37 21.14 -1.70
CA HIS A 11 0.98 21.01 -3.02
C HIS A 11 0.81 19.58 -3.54
N THR A 12 0.19 19.43 -4.71
CA THR A 12 0.10 18.14 -5.40
C THR A 12 1.31 18.03 -6.33
N PRO A 13 2.23 17.09 -6.05
CA PRO A 13 3.41 16.94 -6.89
C PRO A 13 3.02 16.51 -8.32
N PRO A 14 3.79 16.93 -9.33
CA PRO A 14 3.57 16.50 -10.70
C PRO A 14 3.89 15.01 -10.86
N LYS A 15 3.39 14.41 -11.95
CA LYS A 15 3.83 13.07 -12.33
C LYS A 15 5.32 13.08 -12.66
N GLY A 16 6.09 12.28 -11.99
CA GLY A 16 7.53 12.14 -12.21
C GLY A 16 8.33 12.52 -10.97
N GLU A 17 9.23 13.47 -11.09
CA GLU A 17 10.09 13.87 -9.98
C GLU A 17 9.35 14.76 -8.98
N TRP A 18 9.45 14.38 -7.70
CA TRP A 18 8.90 15.15 -6.61
C TRP A 18 9.94 16.10 -6.04
N GLU A 19 9.51 17.32 -5.76
CA GLU A 19 10.37 18.34 -5.17
C GLU A 19 10.80 17.95 -3.75
N ARG A 20 12.08 18.16 -3.45
CA ARG A 20 12.63 18.00 -2.10
C ARG A 20 12.67 19.35 -1.41
N ARG A 21 12.35 19.36 -0.11
CA ARG A 21 12.42 20.56 0.72
C ARG A 21 13.16 20.30 2.01
N ASP A 22 13.82 21.35 2.49
CA ASP A 22 14.43 21.36 3.80
C ASP A 22 13.34 21.07 4.88
N PRO A 23 13.51 19.97 5.67
CA PRO A 23 12.54 19.59 6.69
C PRO A 23 12.26 20.70 7.70
N ALA A 24 13.24 21.55 8.03
CA ALA A 24 13.06 22.68 8.97
C ALA A 24 11.99 23.67 8.47
N THR A 25 11.90 23.88 7.15
CA THR A 25 10.92 24.81 6.55
C THR A 25 9.49 24.27 6.62
N LEU A 26 9.33 22.97 6.86
CA LEU A 26 8.03 22.30 6.98
C LEU A 26 7.73 21.81 8.40
N GLY A 27 8.44 22.36 9.39
CA GLY A 27 8.15 22.17 10.81
C GLY A 27 8.73 20.89 11.42
N PHE A 28 9.69 20.24 10.77
CA PHE A 28 10.44 19.15 11.37
C PHE A 28 11.69 19.68 12.11
N ASP A 29 12.10 18.95 13.11
CA ASP A 29 13.47 19.00 13.62
C ASP A 29 14.35 18.15 12.70
N PRO A 30 15.33 18.73 11.97
CA PRO A 30 16.14 17.97 11.04
C PRO A 30 16.96 16.87 11.70
N ALA A 31 17.48 17.10 12.90
CA ALA A 31 18.30 16.11 13.61
C ALA A 31 17.45 14.92 14.06
N ALA A 32 16.27 15.16 14.60
CA ALA A 32 15.33 14.11 14.98
C ALA A 32 14.82 13.32 13.75
N LEU A 33 14.63 13.99 12.62
CA LEU A 33 14.24 13.31 11.37
C LEU A 33 15.37 12.41 10.85
N GLU A 34 16.62 12.89 10.86
CA GLU A 34 17.79 12.12 10.44
C GLU A 34 17.99 10.87 11.34
N GLU A 35 17.83 11.03 12.65
CA GLU A 35 17.88 9.90 13.60
C GLU A 35 16.78 8.88 13.30
N ALA A 36 15.56 9.33 13.02
CA ALA A 36 14.44 8.44 12.69
C ALA A 36 14.65 7.68 11.37
N LEU A 37 15.19 8.34 10.34
CA LEU A 37 15.50 7.72 9.06
C LEU A 37 16.61 6.67 9.21
N LYS A 38 17.67 7.01 9.96
CA LYS A 38 18.74 6.06 10.25
C LYS A 38 18.23 4.86 11.05
N TYR A 39 17.41 5.09 12.06
CA TYR A 39 16.80 4.00 12.83
C TYR A 39 15.98 3.08 11.94
N ALA A 40 15.17 3.64 11.02
CA ALA A 40 14.35 2.85 10.09
C ALA A 40 15.21 2.00 9.14
N GLU A 41 16.34 2.51 8.67
CA GLU A 41 17.31 1.79 7.85
C GLU A 41 17.99 0.66 8.62
N ASP A 42 18.40 0.93 9.86
CA ASP A 42 19.09 -0.04 10.74
C ASP A 42 18.15 -1.18 11.22
N MET A 43 16.83 -0.96 11.18
CA MET A 43 15.82 -1.93 11.63
C MET A 43 15.30 -2.84 10.51
N GLU A 44 16.14 -3.15 9.53
CA GLU A 44 15.79 -4.10 8.49
C GLU A 44 15.43 -5.47 9.07
N ILE A 45 14.37 -6.06 8.52
CA ILE A 45 13.97 -7.42 8.87
C ILE A 45 15.04 -8.44 8.44
N GLU A 46 15.33 -9.41 9.30
CA GLU A 46 16.29 -10.50 9.05
C GLU A 46 15.73 -11.58 8.08
N TRP A 47 15.23 -11.16 6.94
CA TRP A 47 14.77 -12.07 5.89
C TRP A 47 15.84 -12.21 4.81
N PRO A 48 15.99 -13.41 4.19
CA PRO A 48 16.93 -13.58 3.09
C PRO A 48 16.59 -12.62 1.95
N ARG A 49 17.63 -12.18 1.23
CA ARG A 49 17.45 -11.35 0.03
C ARG A 49 16.75 -12.12 -1.07
N ASP A 50 17.12 -13.38 -1.26
CA ASP A 50 16.40 -14.28 -2.16
C ASP A 50 15.16 -14.84 -1.45
N LEU A 51 14.00 -14.44 -1.92
CA LEU A 51 12.72 -14.88 -1.36
C LEU A 51 12.38 -16.35 -1.69
N HIS A 52 13.13 -17.01 -2.60
CA HIS A 52 13.01 -18.45 -2.78
C HIS A 52 13.52 -19.21 -1.54
N ASP A 53 14.47 -18.64 -0.80
CA ASP A 53 15.00 -19.21 0.44
C ASP A 53 14.08 -18.94 1.65
N HIS A 54 13.09 -18.06 1.46
CA HIS A 54 12.08 -17.77 2.47
C HIS A 54 10.91 -18.75 2.37
N ALA A 55 11.12 -19.99 2.77
CA ALA A 55 10.00 -20.89 3.06
C ALA A 55 9.45 -20.56 4.44
N PRO A 56 8.15 -20.16 4.58
CA PRO A 56 7.54 -19.99 5.88
C PRO A 56 7.73 -21.27 6.68
N GLN A 57 8.45 -21.20 7.79
CA GLN A 57 8.72 -22.37 8.61
C GLN A 57 7.38 -22.98 9.08
N GLY A 58 7.04 -24.15 8.57
CA GLY A 58 5.99 -25.00 9.11
C GLY A 58 4.68 -25.11 8.35
N ILE A 59 4.43 -24.32 7.30
CA ILE A 59 3.22 -24.44 6.48
C ILE A 59 3.62 -24.80 5.05
N LYS A 60 3.65 -26.07 4.75
CA LYS A 60 3.75 -26.56 3.36
C LYS A 60 2.35 -26.53 2.74
N HIS A 61 1.88 -25.36 2.32
CA HIS A 61 0.68 -25.27 1.52
C HIS A 61 1.04 -25.54 0.04
N PRO A 62 0.23 -26.27 -0.72
CA PRO A 62 0.50 -26.53 -2.14
C PRO A 62 0.65 -25.25 -2.98
N ASN A 63 0.19 -24.11 -2.46
CA ASN A 63 0.27 -22.80 -3.08
C ASN A 63 1.42 -21.92 -2.55
N ASP A 64 2.32 -22.43 -1.73
CA ASP A 64 3.48 -21.67 -1.20
C ASP A 64 4.54 -21.41 -2.29
N ARG A 65 4.34 -21.95 -3.47
CA ARG A 65 5.22 -21.71 -4.60
C ARG A 65 4.97 -20.32 -5.17
N ALA A 66 5.97 -19.47 -5.15
CA ALA A 66 5.93 -18.21 -5.88
C ALA A 66 5.67 -18.48 -7.37
N LEU A 67 4.66 -17.81 -7.92
CA LEU A 67 4.33 -17.86 -9.34
C LEU A 67 4.95 -16.63 -10.02
N GLY A 68 5.78 -16.87 -11.04
CA GLY A 68 6.43 -15.81 -11.80
C GLY A 68 7.89 -15.56 -11.38
N PRO A 69 8.55 -14.59 -12.02
CA PRO A 69 9.94 -14.27 -11.72
C PRO A 69 10.05 -13.57 -10.37
N LEU A 70 10.87 -14.12 -9.48
CA LEU A 70 11.33 -13.43 -8.28
C LEU A 70 12.72 -12.85 -8.55
N LYS A 71 12.98 -11.68 -7.99
CA LYS A 71 14.31 -11.09 -7.91
C LYS A 71 14.69 -10.99 -6.43
N GLU A 72 15.98 -10.89 -6.18
CA GLU A 72 16.43 -10.52 -4.84
C GLU A 72 15.80 -9.20 -4.43
N ARG A 73 15.34 -9.12 -3.18
CA ARG A 73 14.83 -7.88 -2.63
C ARG A 73 15.96 -6.87 -2.43
N SER A 74 15.68 -5.60 -2.64
CA SER A 74 16.63 -4.53 -2.41
C SER A 74 16.84 -4.24 -0.91
N THR A 75 17.70 -3.29 -0.61
CA THR A 75 17.86 -2.75 0.75
C THR A 75 16.60 -2.01 1.17
N PRO A 76 16.36 -1.87 2.50
CA PRO A 76 15.23 -1.09 2.98
C PRO A 76 15.29 0.33 2.42
N ALA A 77 14.15 0.85 2.07
CA ALA A 77 14.01 2.21 1.56
C ALA A 77 12.73 2.86 2.05
N GLY A 78 12.76 4.17 2.21
CA GLY A 78 11.58 4.91 2.62
C GLY A 78 11.65 6.38 2.30
N LEU A 79 10.47 6.99 2.31
CA LEU A 79 10.25 8.41 2.07
C LEU A 79 9.43 9.00 3.20
N VAL A 80 9.80 10.20 3.65
CA VAL A 80 8.96 11.06 4.47
C VAL A 80 8.46 12.20 3.61
N ILE A 81 7.13 12.32 3.51
CA ILE A 81 6.47 13.31 2.67
C ILE A 81 5.66 14.24 3.56
N ARG A 82 5.79 15.53 3.36
CA ARG A 82 5.00 16.56 4.01
C ARG A 82 4.47 17.55 2.99
N ASP A 83 3.15 17.73 2.98
CA ASP A 83 2.47 18.69 2.09
C ASP A 83 2.84 18.52 0.60
N GLY A 84 3.08 17.28 0.15
CA GLY A 84 3.47 16.95 -1.23
C GLY A 84 4.95 17.09 -1.54
N TYR A 85 5.80 17.40 -0.56
CA TYR A 85 7.26 17.50 -0.70
C TYR A 85 7.98 16.38 0.00
N ILE A 86 9.07 15.88 -0.58
CA ILE A 86 9.96 14.94 0.09
C ILE A 86 10.84 15.74 1.06
N VAL A 87 10.78 15.38 2.35
CA VAL A 87 11.56 16.02 3.42
C VAL A 87 12.64 15.11 3.99
N GLY A 88 12.57 13.80 3.68
CA GLY A 88 13.58 12.83 4.06
C GLY A 88 13.45 11.55 3.25
N GLU A 89 14.57 10.86 3.05
CA GLU A 89 14.60 9.57 2.36
C GLU A 89 15.79 8.73 2.86
N TYR A 90 15.68 7.41 2.76
CA TYR A 90 16.78 6.48 2.96
C TYR A 90 16.67 5.32 1.99
N GLY A 91 17.80 4.64 1.73
CA GLY A 91 17.89 3.55 0.77
C GLY A 91 17.63 4.00 -0.68
N ASP A 92 17.10 3.09 -1.50
CA ASP A 92 16.70 3.38 -2.89
C ASP A 92 15.17 3.31 -3.03
N PRO A 93 14.45 4.43 -2.91
CA PRO A 93 12.99 4.46 -3.07
C PRO A 93 12.51 4.11 -4.48
N GLY A 94 13.41 4.09 -5.48
CA GLY A 94 13.13 3.64 -6.85
C GLY A 94 13.24 2.14 -7.03
N GLY A 95 13.75 1.41 -6.04
CA GLY A 95 13.89 -0.04 -6.05
C GLY A 95 12.53 -0.75 -6.17
N VAL A 96 12.51 -1.84 -6.92
CA VAL A 96 11.29 -2.65 -7.08
C VAL A 96 11.25 -3.74 -6.03
N GLU A 97 10.20 -3.73 -5.22
CA GLU A 97 10.01 -4.66 -4.12
C GLU A 97 8.69 -5.41 -4.18
N VAL A 98 8.63 -6.56 -3.50
CA VAL A 98 7.38 -7.29 -3.27
C VAL A 98 6.54 -6.52 -2.26
N THR A 99 5.37 -6.07 -2.68
CA THR A 99 4.51 -5.21 -1.85
C THR A 99 3.72 -5.95 -0.78
N PHE A 100 3.73 -7.28 -0.80
CA PHE A 100 2.95 -8.10 0.14
C PHE A 100 1.52 -7.57 0.33
N SER A 101 1.10 -7.38 1.58
CA SER A 101 -0.26 -6.89 1.88
C SER A 101 -0.53 -5.43 1.50
N CYS A 102 0.49 -4.63 1.19
CA CYS A 102 0.25 -3.31 0.60
C CYS A 102 -0.52 -3.39 -0.72
N THR A 103 -0.45 -4.54 -1.41
CA THR A 103 -1.30 -4.85 -2.58
C THR A 103 -2.79 -4.63 -2.29
N LYS A 104 -3.26 -4.88 -1.06
CA LYS A 104 -4.66 -4.66 -0.68
C LYS A 104 -5.06 -3.19 -0.74
N SER A 105 -4.14 -2.28 -0.41
CA SER A 105 -4.37 -0.84 -0.54
C SER A 105 -4.49 -0.41 -2.01
N TYR A 106 -3.70 -1.00 -2.90
CA TYR A 106 -3.85 -0.76 -4.34
C TYR A 106 -5.19 -1.28 -4.85
N ILE A 107 -5.61 -2.49 -4.43
CA ILE A 107 -6.91 -3.07 -4.80
C ILE A 107 -8.06 -2.19 -4.27
N ALA A 108 -7.98 -1.71 -3.04
CA ALA A 108 -8.98 -0.81 -2.47
C ALA A 108 -9.07 0.51 -3.27
N THR A 109 -7.93 1.06 -3.68
CA THR A 109 -7.89 2.24 -4.55
C THR A 109 -8.53 1.97 -5.92
N LEU A 110 -8.23 0.81 -6.53
CA LEU A 110 -8.84 0.40 -7.80
C LEU A 110 -10.36 0.20 -7.66
N ALA A 111 -10.84 -0.33 -6.55
CA ALA A 111 -12.27 -0.42 -6.26
C ALA A 111 -12.91 0.97 -6.20
N GLY A 112 -12.24 1.95 -5.58
CA GLY A 112 -12.68 3.35 -5.59
C GLY A 112 -12.80 3.92 -7.01
N VAL A 113 -11.81 3.66 -7.86
CA VAL A 113 -11.85 4.04 -9.28
C VAL A 113 -12.99 3.35 -10.02
N ALA A 114 -13.28 2.07 -9.71
CA ALA A 114 -14.39 1.34 -10.32
C ALA A 114 -15.74 1.93 -9.92
N VAL A 115 -15.90 2.37 -8.68
CA VAL A 115 -17.11 3.11 -8.24
C VAL A 115 -17.24 4.44 -8.97
N ASP A 116 -16.17 5.22 -9.03
CA ASP A 116 -16.16 6.53 -9.70
C ASP A 116 -16.52 6.42 -11.18
N ARG A 117 -16.15 5.32 -11.84
CA ARG A 117 -16.48 5.01 -13.22
C ARG A 117 -17.84 4.33 -13.41
N GLY A 118 -18.60 4.09 -12.35
CA GLY A 118 -19.90 3.42 -12.40
C GLY A 118 -19.82 1.92 -12.73
N LEU A 119 -18.66 1.30 -12.62
CA LEU A 119 -18.49 -0.15 -12.80
C LEU A 119 -18.95 -0.93 -11.56
N ILE A 120 -18.91 -0.32 -10.41
CA ILE A 120 -19.52 -0.76 -9.15
C ILE A 120 -20.50 0.35 -8.75
N HIS A 121 -21.78 0.02 -8.60
CA HIS A 121 -22.80 1.04 -8.31
C HIS A 121 -22.88 1.37 -6.82
N SER A 122 -22.65 0.38 -5.95
CA SER A 122 -22.64 0.54 -4.50
C SER A 122 -21.64 -0.42 -3.85
N MET A 123 -20.99 0.03 -2.78
CA MET A 123 -20.17 -0.84 -1.93
C MET A 123 -21.00 -1.92 -1.20
N ASP A 124 -22.30 -1.73 -1.10
CA ASP A 124 -23.21 -2.66 -0.45
C ASP A 124 -23.87 -3.64 -1.46
N ASP A 125 -23.54 -3.52 -2.75
CA ASP A 125 -23.95 -4.50 -3.76
C ASP A 125 -23.19 -5.81 -3.53
N ARG A 126 -23.88 -6.91 -3.85
CA ARG A 126 -23.29 -8.24 -3.76
C ARG A 126 -22.24 -8.44 -4.85
N VAL A 127 -21.09 -9.00 -4.50
CA VAL A 127 -20.06 -9.33 -5.49
C VAL A 127 -20.57 -10.31 -6.52
N ALA A 128 -21.48 -11.23 -6.14
CA ALA A 128 -22.13 -12.18 -7.03
C ALA A 128 -22.90 -11.55 -8.21
N ASP A 129 -23.32 -10.29 -8.09
CA ASP A 129 -24.04 -9.59 -9.15
C ASP A 129 -23.08 -9.05 -10.24
N TYR A 130 -21.77 -9.05 -9.98
CA TYR A 130 -20.72 -8.53 -10.87
C TYR A 130 -19.73 -9.62 -11.32
N VAL A 131 -19.48 -10.61 -10.49
CA VAL A 131 -18.46 -11.65 -10.71
C VAL A 131 -19.14 -13.00 -10.85
N ASN A 132 -18.96 -13.64 -11.99
CA ASN A 132 -19.58 -14.92 -12.34
C ASN A 132 -18.50 -15.99 -12.60
N ASP A 133 -17.66 -16.25 -11.61
CA ASP A 133 -16.58 -17.26 -11.66
C ASP A 133 -16.90 -18.53 -10.85
N GLY A 134 -18.09 -18.57 -10.23
CA GLY A 134 -18.54 -19.66 -9.36
C GLY A 134 -18.09 -19.51 -7.90
N GLY A 135 -17.19 -18.59 -7.57
CA GLY A 135 -16.71 -18.37 -6.19
C GLY A 135 -17.80 -17.85 -5.24
N TYR A 136 -18.82 -17.21 -5.79
CA TYR A 136 -19.93 -16.60 -5.04
C TYR A 136 -21.25 -17.39 -5.15
N GLY A 137 -21.19 -18.65 -5.54
CA GLY A 137 -22.40 -19.46 -5.77
C GLY A 137 -22.99 -20.15 -4.52
N SER A 138 -22.31 -20.17 -3.39
CA SER A 138 -22.84 -20.79 -2.15
C SER A 138 -23.80 -19.86 -1.40
N ASP A 139 -24.64 -20.43 -0.52
CA ASP A 139 -25.58 -19.66 0.31
C ASP A 139 -24.88 -18.60 1.18
N HIS A 140 -23.65 -18.85 1.60
CA HIS A 140 -22.84 -17.90 2.35
C HIS A 140 -22.25 -16.84 1.41
N ASN A 141 -21.48 -17.28 0.41
CA ASN A 141 -20.70 -16.37 -0.43
C ASN A 141 -21.58 -15.46 -1.30
N SER A 142 -22.80 -15.91 -1.65
CA SER A 142 -23.75 -15.10 -2.43
C SER A 142 -24.20 -13.81 -1.73
N LYS A 143 -23.96 -13.71 -0.41
CA LYS A 143 -24.30 -12.53 0.41
C LYS A 143 -23.14 -11.55 0.58
N ILE A 144 -21.93 -11.93 0.15
CA ILE A 144 -20.75 -11.10 0.29
C ILE A 144 -20.90 -9.85 -0.58
N THR A 145 -20.72 -8.69 0.05
CA THR A 145 -20.71 -7.39 -0.63
C THR A 145 -19.28 -6.92 -0.91
N TRP A 146 -19.13 -5.93 -1.77
CA TRP A 146 -17.85 -5.26 -1.98
C TRP A 146 -17.26 -4.73 -0.67
N ARG A 147 -18.12 -4.18 0.20
CA ARG A 147 -17.71 -3.72 1.55
C ARG A 147 -17.10 -4.84 2.37
N HIS A 148 -17.76 -5.99 2.46
CA HIS A 148 -17.24 -7.14 3.20
C HIS A 148 -15.86 -7.57 2.68
N SER A 149 -15.70 -7.64 1.36
CA SER A 149 -14.44 -8.04 0.73
C SER A 149 -13.32 -7.05 1.04
N LEU A 150 -13.58 -5.73 0.93
CA LEU A 150 -12.58 -4.68 1.19
C LEU A 150 -12.23 -4.54 2.68
N GLN A 151 -13.18 -4.84 3.58
CA GLN A 151 -12.95 -4.86 5.03
C GLN A 151 -12.41 -6.20 5.54
N GLN A 152 -12.30 -7.21 4.67
CA GLN A 152 -11.87 -8.58 5.03
C GLN A 152 -12.77 -9.20 6.12
N THR A 153 -14.08 -9.02 5.99
CA THR A 153 -15.12 -9.51 6.92
C THR A 153 -16.09 -10.50 6.25
N SER A 154 -15.69 -11.04 5.11
CA SER A 154 -16.45 -12.02 4.33
C SER A 154 -16.26 -13.44 4.84
#